data_0ddf92f3f1db3a64cf7e3195ef5f09b8
#
_entry.id   0ddf92f3f1db3a64cf7e3195ef5f09b8
#
_cell.length_a   1.000
_cell.length_b   1.000
_cell.length_c   1.000
_cell.angle_alpha   90.00
_cell.angle_beta   90.00
_cell.angle_gamma   90.00
#
_symmetry.space_group_name_H-M   'P 1'
#
loop_
_entity.id
_entity.type
_entity.pdbx_description
1 polymer ?
#
loop_
_entity_poly.entity_id
_entity_poly.type
_entity_poly.pdbx_seq_one_letter_code
_entity_poly.pdbx_strand_id
1 'polypeptide(L)'
;MPASVIHSVRTLAALLPLAGALALLAPEPAAAKALFEAVEVDQSKFVIVAAPIGDGSRAQLNIYEQRTDARPCYAVQGSNPAVVDPLLSTFDFTGICNRFIDGNGYSLRIGDSDLGTVYRLSVVKESGDTLLMALPTKPGAGPELVVARSGGASNGFLLLVPEPGWKLMRRQFGGRTLGHVYVYRADWPAAAAATTSPAAPAAVPPVPAAGS
;
A
#
# COMPACT_ATOMS: atom_id res chain seq x y z
N MET A 1 -94.04 11.33 42.70
CA MET A 1 -93.49 11.97 41.46
C MET A 1 -92.00 11.96 41.57
N PRO A 2 -91.27 11.10 40.84
CA PRO A 2 -89.85 11.03 41.02
C PRO A 2 -89.10 11.86 39.94
N ALA A 3 -88.10 12.57 40.40
CA ALA A 3 -87.16 13.33 39.58
C ALA A 3 -86.09 12.43 38.94
N SER A 4 -85.92 12.65 37.63
CA SER A 4 -84.92 11.91 36.84
C SER A 4 -83.58 12.64 36.92
N VAL A 5 -82.55 11.92 37.34
CA VAL A 5 -81.18 12.38 37.42
C VAL A 5 -80.45 11.96 36.14
N ILE A 6 -80.06 12.95 35.34
CA ILE A 6 -79.27 12.75 34.12
C ILE A 6 -77.76 12.75 34.50
N HIS A 7 -77.06 11.61 34.34
CA HIS A 7 -75.64 11.53 34.48
C HIS A 7 -74.94 11.92 33.18
N SER A 8 -74.20 13.01 33.24
CA SER A 8 -73.36 13.48 32.14
C SER A 8 -71.99 12.75 32.14
N VAL A 9 -71.78 11.92 31.15
CA VAL A 9 -70.49 11.24 30.95
C VAL A 9 -69.55 12.19 30.24
N ARG A 10 -68.50 12.67 30.93
CA ARG A 10 -67.40 13.44 30.34
C ARG A 10 -66.41 12.49 29.71
N THR A 11 -66.35 12.46 28.39
CA THR A 11 -65.29 11.76 27.64
C THR A 11 -64.03 12.58 27.69
N LEU A 12 -62.99 12.07 28.37
CA LEU A 12 -61.62 12.63 28.29
C LEU A 12 -60.98 12.15 26.98
N ALA A 13 -60.77 13.07 26.06
CA ALA A 13 -59.93 12.82 24.86
C ALA A 13 -58.47 12.89 25.26
N ALA A 14 -57.76 11.76 25.24
CA ALA A 14 -56.33 11.69 25.42
C ALA A 14 -55.61 12.16 24.14
N LEU A 15 -54.99 13.31 24.19
CA LEU A 15 -54.04 13.79 23.17
C LEU A 15 -52.70 13.07 23.31
N LEU A 16 -52.39 12.14 22.41
CA LEU A 16 -51.07 11.56 22.27
C LEU A 16 -50.16 12.57 21.55
N PRO A 17 -48.97 12.93 22.07
CA PRO A 17 -48.00 13.70 21.35
C PRO A 17 -47.32 12.83 20.30
N LEU A 18 -47.45 13.20 19.04
CA LEU A 18 -46.70 12.65 17.90
C LEU A 18 -45.27 13.18 17.98
N ALA A 19 -44.38 12.42 18.67
CA ALA A 19 -42.96 12.71 18.68
C ALA A 19 -42.38 12.33 17.30
N GLY A 20 -42.28 13.33 16.41
CA GLY A 20 -41.59 13.20 15.16
C GLY A 20 -40.10 12.96 15.39
N ALA A 21 -39.62 11.74 15.15
CA ALA A 21 -38.20 11.43 15.09
C ALA A 21 -37.59 12.14 13.86
N LEU A 22 -36.98 13.31 14.09
CA LEU A 22 -36.14 13.98 13.11
C LEU A 22 -34.84 13.15 13.04
N ALA A 23 -34.76 12.22 12.10
CA ALA A 23 -33.53 11.52 11.79
C ALA A 23 -32.52 12.55 11.23
N LEU A 24 -31.57 12.96 12.07
CA LEU A 24 -30.41 13.72 11.67
C LEU A 24 -29.60 12.84 10.71
N LEU A 25 -29.77 13.05 9.41
CA LEU A 25 -28.85 12.57 8.37
C LEU A 25 -27.50 13.22 8.66
N ALA A 26 -26.63 12.52 9.38
CA ALA A 26 -25.23 12.91 9.49
C ALA A 26 -24.66 12.89 8.07
N PRO A 27 -24.02 13.99 7.60
CA PRO A 27 -23.34 13.96 6.32
C PRO A 27 -22.27 12.88 6.37
N GLU A 28 -22.31 11.93 5.43
CA GLU A 28 -21.21 10.99 5.26
C GLU A 28 -19.92 11.78 5.04
N PRO A 29 -18.80 11.44 5.72
CA PRO A 29 -17.54 12.12 5.47
C PRO A 29 -17.19 11.92 4.00
N ALA A 30 -17.23 12.98 3.22
CA ALA A 30 -16.75 12.97 1.85
C ALA A 30 -15.29 12.53 1.90
N ALA A 31 -14.99 11.32 1.41
CA ALA A 31 -13.63 10.85 1.29
C ALA A 31 -12.85 11.89 0.49
N ALA A 32 -11.85 12.51 1.10
CA ALA A 32 -11.02 13.50 0.45
C ALA A 32 -10.39 12.82 -0.78
N LYS A 33 -10.76 13.27 -1.97
CA LYS A 33 -10.23 12.75 -3.22
C LYS A 33 -8.71 12.94 -3.19
N ALA A 34 -7.95 11.87 -3.49
CA ALA A 34 -6.50 11.97 -3.51
C ALA A 34 -6.07 13.10 -4.45
N LEU A 35 -5.14 13.95 -3.99
CA LEU A 35 -4.62 15.09 -4.77
C LEU A 35 -4.05 14.67 -6.11
N PHE A 36 -3.43 13.49 -6.16
CA PHE A 36 -2.84 12.91 -7.36
C PHE A 36 -3.62 11.68 -7.81
N GLU A 37 -3.69 11.52 -9.11
CA GLU A 37 -4.24 10.34 -9.77
C GLU A 37 -3.12 9.35 -10.09
N ALA A 38 -3.48 8.06 -10.17
CA ALA A 38 -2.61 7.00 -10.66
C ALA A 38 -3.12 6.55 -12.02
N VAL A 39 -2.29 6.64 -13.05
CA VAL A 39 -2.63 6.22 -14.41
C VAL A 39 -1.77 5.06 -14.86
N GLU A 40 -2.36 4.17 -15.65
CA GLU A 40 -1.69 2.97 -16.16
C GLU A 40 -0.46 3.35 -17.00
N VAL A 41 0.55 2.46 -16.94
CA VAL A 41 1.72 2.49 -17.79
C VAL A 41 1.90 1.14 -18.49
N ASP A 42 2.59 1.16 -19.62
CA ASP A 42 3.02 -0.08 -20.27
C ASP A 42 4.10 -0.76 -19.41
N GLN A 43 3.71 -1.83 -18.68
CA GLN A 43 4.59 -2.55 -17.76
C GLN A 43 5.83 -3.12 -18.46
N SER A 44 5.75 -3.46 -19.76
CA SER A 44 6.85 -4.03 -20.53
C SER A 44 8.01 -3.04 -20.75
N LYS A 45 7.74 -1.74 -20.56
CA LYS A 45 8.75 -0.68 -20.68
C LYS A 45 9.48 -0.39 -19.37
N PHE A 46 9.16 -1.10 -18.30
CA PHE A 46 9.75 -0.88 -16.99
C PHE A 46 10.44 -2.12 -16.44
N VAL A 47 11.50 -1.90 -15.68
CA VAL A 47 12.09 -2.91 -14.81
C VAL A 47 12.29 -2.34 -13.40
N ILE A 48 11.97 -3.16 -12.40
CA ILE A 48 12.25 -2.88 -11.00
C ILE A 48 13.52 -3.61 -10.64
N VAL A 49 14.50 -2.91 -10.09
CA VAL A 49 15.87 -3.42 -9.97
C VAL A 49 16.39 -3.24 -8.54
N ALA A 50 16.92 -4.30 -7.97
CA ALA A 50 17.77 -4.22 -6.80
C ALA A 50 19.19 -3.87 -7.28
N ALA A 51 19.57 -2.59 -7.17
CA ALA A 51 20.89 -2.08 -7.56
C ALA A 51 21.87 -2.25 -6.39
N PRO A 52 23.00 -2.96 -6.56
CA PRO A 52 23.95 -3.22 -5.48
C PRO A 52 24.61 -1.93 -5.00
N ILE A 53 24.91 -1.88 -3.69
CA ILE A 53 25.67 -0.80 -3.05
C ILE A 53 26.98 -1.39 -2.53
N GLY A 54 28.09 -0.79 -2.95
CA GLY A 54 29.44 -1.23 -2.55
C GLY A 54 29.74 -2.68 -2.97
N ASP A 55 30.01 -3.55 -2.02
CA ASP A 55 30.29 -4.99 -2.23
C ASP A 55 29.06 -5.82 -2.60
N GLY A 56 27.90 -5.19 -2.70
CA GLY A 56 26.64 -5.86 -3.00
C GLY A 56 25.96 -6.52 -1.79
N SER A 57 26.47 -6.37 -0.57
CA SER A 57 25.80 -6.83 0.65
C SER A 57 24.50 -6.08 0.91
N ARG A 58 24.38 -4.86 0.40
CA ARG A 58 23.17 -4.03 0.40
C ARG A 58 22.77 -3.68 -1.02
N ALA A 59 21.50 -3.33 -1.21
CA ALA A 59 20.99 -2.85 -2.48
C ALA A 59 19.98 -1.73 -2.26
N GLN A 60 19.85 -0.87 -3.27
CA GLN A 60 18.81 0.16 -3.33
C GLN A 60 17.81 -0.17 -4.44
N LEU A 61 16.60 0.37 -4.32
CA LEU A 61 15.61 0.29 -5.39
C LEU A 61 15.96 1.27 -6.50
N ASN A 62 16.09 0.75 -7.71
CA ASN A 62 16.05 1.53 -8.94
C ASN A 62 14.88 1.07 -9.80
N ILE A 63 14.21 1.99 -10.49
CA ILE A 63 13.23 1.67 -11.52
C ILE A 63 13.74 2.30 -12.82
N TYR A 64 13.83 1.51 -13.89
CA TYR A 64 14.21 2.01 -15.22
C TYR A 64 13.01 1.93 -16.15
N GLU A 65 12.89 2.93 -17.02
CA GLU A 65 11.86 3.01 -18.05
C GLU A 65 12.50 3.19 -19.42
N GLN A 66 12.10 2.36 -20.38
CA GLN A 66 12.40 2.53 -21.79
C GLN A 66 11.37 3.48 -22.39
N ARG A 67 11.75 4.73 -22.66
CA ARG A 67 10.83 5.75 -23.21
C ARG A 67 10.70 5.68 -24.73
N THR A 68 11.81 5.43 -25.39
CA THR A 68 11.88 5.32 -26.86
C THR A 68 12.74 4.12 -27.24
N ASP A 69 12.61 3.65 -28.46
CA ASP A 69 13.38 2.51 -28.97
C ASP A 69 14.71 2.90 -29.61
N ALA A 70 15.17 4.16 -29.40
CA ALA A 70 16.42 4.67 -29.98
C ALA A 70 17.65 3.88 -29.51
N ARG A 71 17.70 3.48 -28.24
CA ARG A 71 18.74 2.63 -27.65
C ARG A 71 18.15 1.85 -26.47
N PRO A 72 18.58 0.61 -26.23
CA PRO A 72 18.13 -0.14 -25.09
C PRO A 72 18.64 0.49 -23.77
N CYS A 73 17.75 0.67 -22.80
CA CYS A 73 18.06 1.23 -21.49
C CYS A 73 18.64 0.18 -20.54
N TYR A 74 18.28 -1.06 -20.74
CA TYR A 74 18.73 -2.20 -19.96
C TYR A 74 18.65 -3.48 -20.79
N ALA A 75 19.36 -4.49 -20.34
CA ALA A 75 19.21 -5.87 -20.79
C ALA A 75 18.90 -6.77 -19.60
N VAL A 76 18.09 -7.81 -19.79
CA VAL A 76 17.75 -8.79 -18.76
C VAL A 76 18.24 -10.16 -19.21
N GLN A 77 18.94 -10.88 -18.33
CA GLN A 77 19.53 -12.18 -18.61
C GLN A 77 19.25 -13.17 -17.48
N GLY A 78 19.05 -14.43 -17.83
CA GLY A 78 18.80 -15.50 -16.87
C GLY A 78 17.40 -15.46 -16.27
N SER A 79 17.20 -16.28 -15.25
CA SER A 79 15.95 -16.37 -14.49
C SER A 79 16.27 -16.95 -13.11
N ASN A 80 15.53 -16.53 -12.08
CA ASN A 80 15.58 -17.05 -10.70
C ASN A 80 16.97 -17.14 -10.06
N PRO A 81 17.73 -16.04 -9.93
CA PRO A 81 17.39 -14.68 -10.23
C PRO A 81 17.76 -14.25 -11.66
N ALA A 82 16.97 -13.38 -12.26
CA ALA A 82 17.35 -12.67 -13.46
C ALA A 82 18.26 -11.48 -13.13
N VAL A 83 19.31 -11.29 -13.94
CA VAL A 83 20.28 -10.20 -13.79
C VAL A 83 19.93 -9.09 -14.80
N VAL A 84 20.03 -7.85 -14.35
CA VAL A 84 19.81 -6.66 -15.16
C VAL A 84 21.15 -6.00 -15.46
N ASP A 85 21.45 -5.76 -16.75
CA ASP A 85 22.54 -4.91 -17.15
C ASP A 85 22.01 -3.48 -17.42
N PRO A 86 22.39 -2.46 -16.62
CA PRO A 86 21.89 -1.10 -16.77
C PRO A 86 22.62 -0.34 -17.87
N LEU A 87 22.34 -0.66 -19.12
CA LEU A 87 22.98 -0.07 -20.32
C LEU A 87 22.90 1.46 -20.35
N LEU A 88 21.83 2.04 -19.78
CA LEU A 88 21.64 3.49 -19.65
C LEU A 88 22.80 4.18 -18.91
N SER A 89 23.62 3.46 -18.16
CA SER A 89 24.79 4.02 -17.47
C SER A 89 25.98 4.29 -18.41
N THR A 90 25.95 3.77 -19.64
CA THR A 90 27.06 3.84 -20.60
C THR A 90 26.91 4.94 -21.66
N PHE A 91 25.80 5.68 -21.66
CA PHE A 91 25.53 6.75 -22.63
C PHE A 91 24.66 7.87 -22.03
N ASP A 92 24.56 9.00 -22.73
CA ASP A 92 23.56 10.03 -22.36
C ASP A 92 22.15 9.53 -22.69
N PHE A 93 21.44 9.12 -21.66
CA PHE A 93 20.11 8.53 -21.75
C PHE A 93 18.96 9.56 -21.74
N THR A 94 19.29 10.86 -21.76
CA THR A 94 18.29 11.95 -21.73
C THR A 94 17.30 11.80 -22.89
N GLY A 95 16.01 11.77 -22.55
CA GLY A 95 14.94 11.60 -23.51
C GLY A 95 14.71 10.16 -24.00
N ILE A 96 15.66 9.24 -23.79
CA ILE A 96 15.59 7.82 -24.21
C ILE A 96 15.10 6.93 -23.07
N CYS A 97 15.66 7.12 -21.88
CA CYS A 97 15.32 6.37 -20.67
C CYS A 97 14.90 7.31 -19.54
N ASN A 98 14.15 6.78 -18.58
CA ASN A 98 14.04 7.37 -17.26
C ASN A 98 14.66 6.45 -16.22
N ARG A 99 15.18 7.06 -15.14
CA ARG A 99 15.71 6.38 -13.98
C ARG A 99 15.14 7.01 -12.72
N PHE A 100 14.48 6.19 -11.89
CA PHE A 100 13.91 6.60 -10.62
C PHE A 100 14.68 5.89 -9.52
N ILE A 101 15.31 6.61 -8.60
CA ILE A 101 16.29 6.07 -7.64
C ILE A 101 16.01 6.43 -6.17
N ASP A 102 15.03 7.27 -5.92
CA ASP A 102 14.70 7.76 -4.58
C ASP A 102 13.20 8.08 -4.43
N GLY A 103 12.79 8.51 -3.24
CA GLY A 103 11.41 8.86 -2.91
C GLY A 103 10.84 10.05 -3.70
N ASN A 104 11.65 10.83 -4.42
CA ASN A 104 11.15 11.85 -5.35
C ASN A 104 10.68 11.20 -6.66
N GLY A 105 11.31 10.10 -7.04
CA GLY A 105 11.02 9.36 -8.27
C GLY A 105 9.92 8.30 -8.11
N TYR A 106 9.75 7.72 -6.92
CA TYR A 106 8.75 6.69 -6.68
C TYR A 106 8.19 6.71 -5.26
N SER A 107 6.97 6.17 -5.09
CA SER A 107 6.36 5.92 -3.78
C SER A 107 5.37 4.76 -3.82
N LEU A 108 4.93 4.31 -2.63
CA LEU A 108 3.88 3.32 -2.48
C LEU A 108 2.50 3.98 -2.64
N ARG A 109 1.58 3.31 -3.33
CA ARG A 109 0.17 3.67 -3.39
C ARG A 109 -0.71 2.43 -3.34
N ILE A 110 -1.73 2.44 -2.48
CA ILE A 110 -2.74 1.39 -2.40
C ILE A 110 -4.11 2.03 -2.58
N GLY A 111 -4.83 1.62 -3.63
CA GLY A 111 -6.07 2.25 -4.03
C GLY A 111 -5.89 3.76 -4.26
N ASP A 112 -6.71 4.55 -3.59
CA ASP A 112 -6.63 6.01 -3.63
C ASP A 112 -5.68 6.63 -2.61
N SER A 113 -5.03 5.81 -1.77
CA SER A 113 -4.12 6.28 -0.73
C SER A 113 -2.70 6.40 -1.24
N ASP A 114 -2.18 7.63 -1.37
CA ASP A 114 -0.74 7.90 -1.56
C ASP A 114 -0.02 7.73 -0.22
N LEU A 115 0.82 6.71 -0.14
CA LEU A 115 1.48 6.28 1.09
C LEU A 115 2.96 6.69 1.17
N GLY A 116 3.40 7.59 0.31
CA GLY A 116 4.82 8.00 0.21
C GLY A 116 5.42 8.58 1.49
N THR A 117 4.60 9.13 2.39
CA THR A 117 5.06 9.63 3.71
C THR A 117 4.89 8.61 4.85
N VAL A 118 4.10 7.56 4.61
CA VAL A 118 3.74 6.56 5.62
C VAL A 118 4.59 5.30 5.46
N TYR A 119 5.00 4.99 4.22
CA TYR A 119 5.81 3.83 3.87
C TYR A 119 7.06 4.25 3.12
N ARG A 120 8.14 3.52 3.35
CA ARG A 120 9.34 3.54 2.51
C ARG A 120 9.45 2.22 1.75
N LEU A 121 9.91 2.29 0.51
CA LEU A 121 10.27 1.13 -0.28
C LEU A 121 11.76 0.82 -0.04
N SER A 122 12.06 -0.40 0.36
CA SER A 122 13.42 -0.84 0.72
C SER A 122 13.73 -2.20 0.10
N VAL A 123 14.91 -2.33 -0.45
CA VAL A 123 15.43 -3.64 -0.86
C VAL A 123 16.03 -4.33 0.36
N VAL A 124 15.55 -5.53 0.65
CA VAL A 124 16.00 -6.37 1.77
C VAL A 124 16.59 -7.65 1.19
N LYS A 125 17.81 -7.97 1.58
CA LYS A 125 18.46 -9.24 1.24
C LYS A 125 18.19 -10.24 2.35
N GLU A 126 17.55 -11.33 2.00
CA GLU A 126 17.27 -12.45 2.88
C GLU A 126 18.08 -13.69 2.46
N SER A 127 18.04 -14.74 3.30
CA SER A 127 18.71 -16.00 2.97
C SER A 127 18.08 -16.63 1.71
N GLY A 128 18.78 -16.54 0.59
CA GLY A 128 18.35 -17.14 -0.68
C GLY A 128 17.46 -16.28 -1.58
N ASP A 129 17.09 -15.05 -1.18
CA ASP A 129 16.26 -14.17 -2.02
C ASP A 129 16.61 -12.67 -1.80
N THR A 130 16.12 -11.82 -2.69
CA THR A 130 16.18 -10.36 -2.54
C THR A 130 14.78 -9.81 -2.75
N LEU A 131 14.26 -9.11 -1.75
CA LEU A 131 12.89 -8.64 -1.68
C LEU A 131 12.81 -7.12 -1.82
N LEU A 132 11.79 -6.63 -2.49
CA LEU A 132 11.34 -5.26 -2.33
C LEU A 132 10.25 -5.25 -1.26
N MET A 133 10.50 -4.54 -0.18
CA MET A 133 9.58 -4.39 0.95
C MET A 133 9.02 -2.99 1.01
N ALA A 134 7.72 -2.88 1.28
CA ALA A 134 7.13 -1.64 1.76
C ALA A 134 7.10 -1.69 3.29
N LEU A 135 7.90 -0.86 3.92
CA LEU A 135 8.10 -0.81 5.37
C LEU A 135 7.45 0.46 5.94
N PRO A 136 6.62 0.34 6.99
CA PRO A 136 6.04 1.51 7.63
C PRO A 136 7.14 2.40 8.24
N THR A 137 6.97 3.72 8.14
CA THR A 137 7.95 4.69 8.65
C THR A 137 7.82 4.91 10.16
N LYS A 138 6.71 4.49 10.76
CA LYS A 138 6.42 4.59 12.19
C LYS A 138 5.76 3.32 12.70
N PRO A 139 5.98 2.92 13.96
CA PRO A 139 5.24 1.84 14.59
C PRO A 139 3.73 2.07 14.51
N GLY A 140 2.96 1.03 14.17
CA GLY A 140 1.51 1.10 14.08
C GLY A 140 0.94 1.74 12.81
N ALA A 141 1.77 2.21 11.87
CA ALA A 141 1.31 2.79 10.62
C ALA A 141 0.75 1.76 9.62
N GLY A 142 0.97 0.47 9.88
CA GLY A 142 0.46 -0.63 9.09
C GLY A 142 1.44 -1.81 9.02
N PRO A 143 1.08 -2.89 8.30
CA PRO A 143 1.93 -4.08 8.16
C PRO A 143 3.09 -3.84 7.20
N GLU A 144 4.15 -4.62 7.34
CA GLU A 144 5.19 -4.76 6.33
C GLU A 144 4.65 -5.58 5.14
N LEU A 145 4.98 -5.16 3.92
CA LEU A 145 4.46 -5.80 2.71
C LEU A 145 5.60 -6.22 1.80
N VAL A 146 5.56 -7.47 1.33
CA VAL A 146 6.40 -7.90 0.20
C VAL A 146 5.76 -7.40 -1.08
N VAL A 147 6.51 -6.64 -1.85
CA VAL A 147 6.04 -5.99 -3.09
C VAL A 147 6.54 -6.71 -4.33
N ALA A 148 7.81 -7.12 -4.31
CA ALA A 148 8.46 -7.83 -5.42
C ALA A 148 9.60 -8.70 -4.89
N ARG A 149 10.05 -9.67 -5.68
CA ARG A 149 11.17 -10.54 -5.36
C ARG A 149 12.02 -10.87 -6.58
N SER A 150 13.28 -11.25 -6.34
CA SER A 150 14.19 -11.70 -7.39
C SER A 150 14.08 -13.19 -7.70
N GLY A 151 13.52 -14.00 -6.78
CA GLY A 151 13.50 -15.47 -6.89
C GLY A 151 14.87 -16.12 -6.74
N GLY A 152 15.81 -15.45 -6.09
CA GLY A 152 17.15 -15.95 -5.81
C GLY A 152 18.08 -14.85 -5.33
N ALA A 153 19.25 -15.21 -4.82
CA ALA A 153 20.25 -14.29 -4.30
C ALA A 153 21.43 -14.09 -5.26
N SER A 154 21.89 -12.85 -5.39
CA SER A 154 23.14 -12.47 -6.05
C SER A 154 23.59 -11.10 -5.55
N ASN A 155 24.86 -10.76 -5.81
CA ASN A 155 25.40 -9.45 -5.46
C ASN A 155 25.34 -8.43 -6.63
N GLY A 156 24.83 -8.86 -7.80
CA GLY A 156 24.65 -8.00 -8.97
C GLY A 156 23.33 -7.20 -8.96
N PHE A 157 23.08 -6.53 -10.08
CA PHE A 157 21.77 -5.91 -10.34
C PHE A 157 20.73 -7.00 -10.58
N LEU A 158 19.72 -7.10 -9.74
CA LEU A 158 18.70 -8.13 -9.83
C LEU A 158 17.37 -7.56 -10.29
N LEU A 159 16.73 -8.25 -11.22
CA LEU A 159 15.33 -7.98 -11.56
C LEU A 159 14.46 -8.36 -10.37
N LEU A 160 13.61 -7.43 -9.95
CA LEU A 160 12.58 -7.68 -8.94
C LEU A 160 11.22 -7.83 -9.64
N VAL A 161 10.66 -9.03 -9.61
CA VAL A 161 9.37 -9.34 -10.22
C VAL A 161 8.27 -8.98 -9.21
N PRO A 162 7.31 -8.13 -9.57
CA PRO A 162 6.20 -7.78 -8.68
C PRO A 162 5.41 -9.01 -8.24
N GLU A 163 5.06 -9.06 -6.95
CA GLU A 163 4.10 -10.04 -6.42
C GLU A 163 2.71 -9.84 -7.02
N PRO A 164 1.86 -10.87 -7.06
CA PRO A 164 0.52 -10.77 -7.64
C PRO A 164 -0.28 -9.57 -7.10
N GLY A 165 -0.83 -8.79 -8.02
CA GLY A 165 -1.60 -7.58 -7.73
C GLY A 165 -0.78 -6.31 -7.62
N TRP A 166 0.55 -6.37 -7.59
CA TRP A 166 1.42 -5.21 -7.65
C TRP A 166 1.79 -4.87 -9.10
N LYS A 167 1.84 -3.57 -9.42
CA LYS A 167 2.23 -3.03 -10.72
C LYS A 167 2.80 -1.62 -10.58
N LEU A 168 3.32 -1.06 -11.65
CA LEU A 168 3.72 0.34 -11.71
C LEU A 168 2.58 1.17 -12.30
N MET A 169 2.42 2.39 -11.78
CA MET A 169 1.51 3.39 -12.33
C MET A 169 2.21 4.76 -12.35
N ARG A 170 1.76 5.65 -13.20
CA ARG A 170 2.30 7.01 -13.29
C ARG A 170 1.45 7.96 -12.44
N ARG A 171 2.11 8.83 -11.67
CA ARG A 171 1.45 9.94 -10.98
C ARG A 171 0.97 10.97 -11.99
N GLN A 172 -0.27 11.44 -11.81
CA GLN A 172 -0.87 12.49 -12.62
C GLN A 172 -1.52 13.54 -11.72
N PHE A 173 -1.51 14.80 -12.18
CA PHE A 173 -2.20 15.92 -11.54
C PHE A 173 -2.85 16.80 -12.58
N GLY A 174 -4.17 17.03 -12.46
CA GLY A 174 -4.93 17.86 -13.40
C GLY A 174 -4.78 17.44 -14.87
N GLY A 175 -4.74 16.12 -15.14
CA GLY A 175 -4.55 15.58 -16.48
C GLY A 175 -3.08 15.59 -16.97
N ARG A 176 -2.15 16.18 -16.20
CA ARG A 176 -0.72 16.23 -16.57
C ARG A 176 0.04 15.08 -15.90
N THR A 177 0.72 14.29 -16.71
CA THR A 177 1.64 13.24 -16.27
C THR A 177 2.87 13.84 -15.60
N LEU A 178 3.24 13.31 -14.43
CA LEU A 178 4.41 13.76 -13.66
C LEU A 178 5.56 12.76 -13.78
N GLY A 179 6.77 13.21 -13.44
CA GLY A 179 7.99 12.40 -13.42
C GLY A 179 8.08 11.48 -12.17
N HIS A 180 6.97 10.91 -11.70
CA HIS A 180 6.92 10.08 -10.51
C HIS A 180 6.14 8.79 -10.78
N VAL A 181 6.64 7.68 -10.29
CA VAL A 181 6.06 6.33 -10.46
C VAL A 181 5.50 5.84 -9.12
N TYR A 182 4.28 5.34 -9.13
CA TYR A 182 3.74 4.60 -8.02
C TYR A 182 4.05 3.10 -8.16
N VAL A 183 4.55 2.50 -7.10
CA VAL A 183 4.45 1.08 -6.88
C VAL A 183 3.06 0.84 -6.30
N TYR A 184 2.18 0.31 -7.12
CA TYR A 184 0.72 0.37 -6.93
C TYR A 184 0.10 -1.00 -6.72
N ARG A 185 -0.89 -1.04 -5.85
CA ARG A 185 -1.85 -2.14 -5.70
C ARG A 185 -3.26 -1.58 -5.50
N ALA A 186 -4.29 -2.25 -6.03
CA ALA A 186 -5.67 -1.79 -5.89
C ALA A 186 -6.16 -1.89 -4.44
N ASP A 187 -5.90 -3.01 -3.78
CA ASP A 187 -6.40 -3.31 -2.44
C ASP A 187 -5.27 -3.73 -1.50
N TRP A 188 -5.48 -3.58 -0.21
CA TRP A 188 -4.58 -4.11 0.79
C TRP A 188 -4.47 -5.64 0.69
N PRO A 189 -3.24 -6.23 0.78
CA PRO A 189 -3.09 -7.68 0.77
C PRO A 189 -3.84 -8.34 1.94
N ALA A 190 -4.64 -9.38 1.65
CA ALA A 190 -5.46 -10.05 2.65
C ALA A 190 -4.66 -10.66 3.83
N ALA A 191 -3.41 -11.12 3.58
CA ALA A 191 -2.53 -11.67 4.60
C ALA A 191 -1.99 -10.62 5.60
N ALA A 192 -2.02 -9.32 5.25
CA ALA A 192 -1.61 -8.24 6.14
C ALA A 192 -2.60 -7.98 7.28
N ALA A 193 -3.83 -8.50 7.18
CA ALA A 193 -4.86 -8.36 8.22
C ALA A 193 -4.71 -9.39 9.37
N ALA A 194 -3.88 -10.43 9.23
CA ALA A 194 -3.84 -11.56 10.15
C ALA A 194 -2.76 -11.48 11.24
N THR A 195 -1.84 -10.51 11.21
CA THR A 195 -0.70 -10.45 12.16
C THR A 195 -0.88 -9.51 13.35
N THR A 196 -2.06 -8.96 13.59
CA THR A 196 -2.35 -8.08 14.74
C THR A 196 -3.17 -8.76 15.84
N SER A 197 -2.96 -10.05 16.12
CA SER A 197 -3.44 -10.62 17.38
C SER A 197 -2.26 -10.71 18.35
N PRO A 198 -2.19 -9.89 19.41
CA PRO A 198 -1.20 -10.11 20.47
C PRO A 198 -1.52 -11.45 21.13
N ALA A 199 -0.54 -12.36 21.15
CA ALA A 199 -0.63 -13.59 21.92
C ALA A 199 -0.95 -13.23 23.37
N ALA A 200 -2.06 -13.77 23.89
CA ALA A 200 -2.39 -13.65 25.30
C ALA A 200 -1.22 -14.18 26.14
N PRO A 201 -0.82 -13.52 27.23
CA PRO A 201 0.24 -14.01 28.08
C PRO A 201 -0.16 -15.38 28.66
N ALA A 202 0.73 -16.35 28.48
CA ALA A 202 0.57 -17.68 29.04
C ALA A 202 0.38 -17.59 30.55
N ALA A 203 -0.70 -18.17 31.06
CA ALA A 203 -0.98 -18.25 32.49
C ALA A 203 0.18 -18.97 33.19
N VAL A 204 0.79 -18.30 34.16
CA VAL A 204 1.81 -18.89 35.03
C VAL A 204 1.12 -19.94 35.91
N PRO A 205 1.60 -21.22 35.94
CA PRO A 205 1.05 -22.22 36.80
C PRO A 205 1.30 -21.87 38.29
N PRO A 206 0.38 -22.18 39.21
CA PRO A 206 0.55 -21.87 40.63
C PRO A 206 1.71 -22.71 41.24
N VAL A 207 2.56 -22.00 41.99
CA VAL A 207 3.65 -22.61 42.78
C VAL A 207 3.05 -23.45 43.90
N PRO A 208 3.42 -24.73 44.07
CA PRO A 208 2.92 -25.54 45.21
C PRO A 208 3.48 -24.97 46.52
N ALA A 209 2.59 -24.79 47.52
CA ALA A 209 2.95 -24.36 48.84
C ALA A 209 3.83 -25.43 49.52
N ALA A 210 4.97 -25.02 50.06
CA ALA A 210 5.81 -25.85 50.89
C ALA A 210 5.10 -26.15 52.20
N GLY A 211 4.81 -27.44 52.43
CA GLY A 211 4.28 -27.91 53.70
C GLY A 211 5.37 -27.90 54.78
N SER A 212 5.01 -27.39 55.93
CA SER A 212 5.74 -27.48 57.21
C SER A 212 5.57 -28.85 57.85
#